data_270b2a92652ac517b13265275038b0ef
#
_entry.id   270b2a92652ac517b13265275038b0ef
#
_cell.length_a   1.000
_cell.length_b   1.000
_cell.length_c   1.000
_cell.angle_alpha   90.00
_cell.angle_beta   90.00
_cell.angle_gamma   90.00
#
_symmetry.space_group_name_H-M   'P 1'
#
loop_
_entity.id
_entity.type
_entity.pdbx_description
1 polymer ?
#
loop_
_entity_poly.entity_id
_entity_poly.type
_entity_poly.pdbx_seq_one_letter_code
_entity_poly.pdbx_strand_id
1 'polypeptide(L)'
;MDELRKLQQFRAERRENDVLHLVFDMPGRPMNVFSNAAIAELAIFSRWLRDSDVKGVVIRSGKPSAFCAGADLAELGLAYDMIMAAPAETRDRVAFEHFFRLSQALRGIETAGKPVAAAIAGLALGGGGELALATHHRVMVDDPKVAFGLPESLVGLLPGGGGTQRLPRLTGIEKAFPILLEGARLSGQAAVAAGVVDELVPAGEEVAAAERWVLSHPSASQPWDRSGWRPVDVDDAASIVERKREGVLAQTLGHYPAPLAILDCVAQGLPQPFDAAIRTEMQIFSKLIQRREPRNMIRTLFLGRLDHDRLRKAGGIPAPVEQAVAAVSETLQAGADATLANAFARAGFHGPGKAPAFDGVIAQSAFWLEAEPVTDGKRALRERLTRAYAVADQWRAAFSEDQRRAADYLLVTKYGFPAYMAGAFSSAQPGA
;
A
#
# COMPACT_ATOMS: atom_id res chain seq x y z
N MET A 1 32.54 0.77 6.72
CA MET A 1 32.48 0.38 5.28
C MET A 1 32.46 -1.13 5.08
N ASP A 2 33.22 -1.93 5.85
CA ASP A 2 33.29 -3.41 5.62
C ASP A 2 31.94 -4.11 5.83
N GLU A 3 31.12 -3.63 6.76
CA GLU A 3 29.77 -4.13 6.96
C GLU A 3 28.87 -3.82 5.76
N LEU A 4 28.98 -2.63 5.17
CA LEU A 4 28.21 -2.23 4.00
C LEU A 4 28.61 -2.92 2.70
N ARG A 5 29.84 -3.45 2.61
CA ARG A 5 30.29 -4.25 1.45
C ARG A 5 29.58 -5.61 1.34
N LYS A 6 28.93 -6.06 2.43
CA LYS A 6 28.19 -7.33 2.49
C LYS A 6 26.73 -7.22 2.04
N LEU A 7 26.24 -5.99 1.85
CA LEU A 7 24.88 -5.77 1.39
C LEU A 7 24.69 -6.33 -0.02
N GLN A 8 23.53 -6.95 -0.26
CA GLN A 8 23.19 -7.58 -1.54
C GLN A 8 22.07 -6.84 -2.26
N GLN A 9 21.16 -6.20 -1.50
CA GLN A 9 20.02 -5.45 -2.01
C GLN A 9 20.38 -3.97 -2.23
N PHE A 10 21.36 -3.50 -1.48
CA PHE A 10 21.91 -2.15 -1.56
C PHE A 10 23.41 -2.20 -1.84
N ARG A 11 23.91 -1.15 -2.54
CA ARG A 11 25.34 -0.88 -2.65
C ARG A 11 25.66 0.44 -1.99
N ALA A 12 26.73 0.49 -1.21
CA ALA A 12 27.23 1.69 -0.56
C ALA A 12 28.49 2.20 -1.28
N GLU A 13 28.40 3.37 -1.89
CA GLU A 13 29.45 3.97 -2.70
C GLU A 13 29.88 5.30 -2.05
N ARG A 14 31.02 5.32 -1.32
CA ARG A 14 31.58 6.56 -0.77
C ARG A 14 32.27 7.33 -1.89
N ARG A 15 31.89 8.59 -2.06
CA ARG A 15 32.43 9.51 -3.05
C ARG A 15 33.68 10.24 -2.49
N GLU A 16 34.48 10.85 -3.36
CA GLU A 16 35.68 11.60 -2.98
C GLU A 16 35.38 12.80 -2.06
N ASN A 17 34.17 13.35 -2.17
CA ASN A 17 33.68 14.47 -1.33
C ASN A 17 33.11 14.03 0.02
N ASP A 18 33.27 12.75 0.39
CA ASP A 18 32.73 12.13 1.63
C ASP A 18 31.20 12.02 1.69
N VAL A 19 30.47 12.21 0.60
CA VAL A 19 29.08 11.84 0.49
C VAL A 19 28.97 10.35 0.20
N LEU A 20 28.07 9.65 0.88
CA LEU A 20 27.79 8.25 0.60
C LEU A 20 26.56 8.12 -0.31
N HIS A 21 26.68 7.40 -1.41
CA HIS A 21 25.53 6.96 -2.17
C HIS A 21 25.08 5.59 -1.67
N LEU A 22 23.84 5.52 -1.19
CA LEU A 22 23.16 4.26 -0.95
C LEU A 22 22.31 3.94 -2.17
N VAL A 23 22.77 2.98 -2.96
CA VAL A 23 22.13 2.58 -4.21
C VAL A 23 21.25 1.38 -3.96
N PHE A 24 19.93 1.54 -4.04
CA PHE A 24 18.99 0.42 -3.99
C PHE A 24 19.00 -0.30 -5.33
N ASP A 25 19.51 -1.54 -5.39
CA ASP A 25 19.71 -2.27 -6.64
C ASP A 25 19.58 -3.79 -6.44
N MET A 26 18.35 -4.25 -6.28
CA MET A 26 18.06 -5.67 -6.05
C MET A 26 18.51 -6.54 -7.23
N PRO A 27 19.34 -7.58 -7.01
CA PRO A 27 19.77 -8.47 -8.07
C PRO A 27 18.60 -9.28 -8.63
N GLY A 28 18.59 -9.49 -9.94
CA GLY A 28 17.60 -10.32 -10.63
C GLY A 28 16.16 -9.77 -10.67
N ARG A 29 15.95 -8.53 -10.21
CA ARG A 29 14.62 -7.87 -10.23
C ARG A 29 14.62 -6.68 -11.18
N PRO A 30 13.55 -6.46 -11.95
CA PRO A 30 13.43 -5.28 -12.82
C PRO A 30 13.16 -3.99 -12.03
N MET A 31 12.65 -4.08 -10.81
CA MET A 31 12.35 -2.98 -9.91
C MET A 31 12.77 -3.33 -8.48
N ASN A 32 13.14 -2.31 -7.70
CA ASN A 32 13.37 -2.45 -6.28
C ASN A 32 12.04 -2.58 -5.54
N VAL A 33 11.99 -3.48 -4.55
CA VAL A 33 10.89 -3.65 -3.61
C VAL A 33 11.44 -3.92 -2.21
N PHE A 34 10.67 -3.62 -1.18
CA PHE A 34 11.05 -3.98 0.18
C PHE A 34 10.72 -5.45 0.47
N SER A 35 11.71 -6.31 0.27
CA SER A 35 11.74 -7.67 0.82
C SER A 35 12.25 -7.67 2.26
N ASN A 36 12.09 -8.77 2.99
CA ASN A 36 12.67 -8.93 4.33
C ASN A 36 14.20 -8.71 4.33
N ALA A 37 14.89 -9.16 3.27
CA ALA A 37 16.32 -8.95 3.10
C ALA A 37 16.65 -7.46 2.93
N ALA A 38 15.91 -6.74 2.08
CA ALA A 38 16.13 -5.31 1.87
C ALA A 38 15.87 -4.50 3.16
N ILE A 39 14.82 -4.84 3.91
CA ILE A 39 14.53 -4.20 5.21
C ILE A 39 15.64 -4.47 6.23
N ALA A 40 16.16 -5.71 6.29
CA ALA A 40 17.27 -6.05 7.18
C ALA A 40 18.54 -5.28 6.83
N GLU A 41 18.88 -5.16 5.55
CA GLU A 41 20.03 -4.39 5.09
C GLU A 41 19.87 -2.89 5.35
N LEU A 42 18.67 -2.34 5.15
CA LEU A 42 18.39 -0.95 5.49
C LEU A 42 18.54 -0.68 6.99
N ALA A 43 18.15 -1.63 7.84
CA ALA A 43 18.36 -1.55 9.28
C ALA A 43 19.86 -1.62 9.68
N ILE A 44 20.67 -2.40 8.97
CA ILE A 44 22.13 -2.40 9.12
C ILE A 44 22.69 -1.03 8.76
N PHE A 45 22.29 -0.52 7.60
CA PHE A 45 22.70 0.78 7.11
C PHE A 45 22.35 1.91 8.08
N SER A 46 21.12 1.94 8.61
CA SER A 46 20.67 2.99 9.52
C SER A 46 21.48 3.05 10.83
N ARG A 47 21.88 1.89 11.34
CA ARG A 47 22.76 1.83 12.52
C ARG A 47 24.17 2.31 12.19
N TRP A 48 24.74 1.83 11.08
CA TRP A 48 26.06 2.24 10.61
C TRP A 48 26.13 3.74 10.37
N LEU A 49 25.10 4.35 9.79
CA LEU A 49 25.07 5.77 9.43
C LEU A 49 25.25 6.68 10.66
N ARG A 50 24.69 6.32 11.78
CA ARG A 50 24.75 7.09 13.04
C ARG A 50 26.21 7.34 13.49
N ASP A 51 27.04 6.30 13.40
CA ASP A 51 28.41 6.32 13.90
C ASP A 51 29.44 6.59 12.78
N SER A 52 28.96 6.84 11.55
CA SER A 52 29.83 7.06 10.39
C SER A 52 30.42 8.46 10.36
N ASP A 53 31.55 8.59 9.63
CA ASP A 53 32.24 9.85 9.39
C ASP A 53 31.84 10.53 8.07
N VAL A 54 30.84 10.01 7.36
CA VAL A 54 30.36 10.60 6.10
C VAL A 54 29.69 11.97 6.36
N LYS A 55 29.81 12.86 5.41
CA LYS A 55 29.16 14.19 5.47
C LYS A 55 27.65 14.10 5.32
N GLY A 56 27.16 13.08 4.63
CA GLY A 56 25.74 12.82 4.42
C GLY A 56 25.52 11.74 3.38
N VAL A 57 24.27 11.52 3.00
CA VAL A 57 23.83 10.41 2.15
C VAL A 57 22.95 10.87 1.01
N VAL A 58 23.18 10.32 -0.17
CA VAL A 58 22.23 10.32 -1.29
C VAL A 58 21.67 8.92 -1.47
N ILE A 59 20.36 8.75 -1.30
CA ILE A 59 19.67 7.50 -1.61
C ILE A 59 19.17 7.57 -3.05
N ARG A 60 19.54 6.59 -3.86
CA ARG A 60 19.15 6.51 -5.28
C ARG A 60 18.86 5.08 -5.71
N SER A 61 18.21 4.92 -6.84
CA SER A 61 17.99 3.61 -7.45
C SER A 61 19.10 3.23 -8.42
N GLY A 62 19.43 1.93 -8.48
CA GLY A 62 20.18 1.31 -9.59
C GLY A 62 19.29 0.85 -10.75
N LYS A 63 17.96 1.02 -10.64
CA LYS A 63 16.98 0.60 -11.64
C LYS A 63 16.43 1.81 -12.41
N PRO A 64 16.26 1.71 -13.74
CA PRO A 64 15.84 2.85 -14.55
C PRO A 64 14.34 3.21 -14.40
N SER A 65 13.49 2.26 -13.99
CA SER A 65 12.03 2.44 -14.01
C SER A 65 11.41 2.77 -12.66
N ALA A 66 12.11 2.49 -11.57
CA ALA A 66 11.57 2.72 -10.23
C ALA A 66 12.68 3.09 -9.25
N PHE A 67 12.40 4.09 -8.42
CA PHE A 67 13.16 4.33 -7.19
C PHE A 67 12.95 3.15 -6.23
N CYS A 68 11.69 2.88 -5.86
CA CYS A 68 11.24 1.65 -5.21
C CYS A 68 9.72 1.52 -5.40
N ALA A 69 9.25 0.33 -5.76
CA ALA A 69 7.83 0.08 -6.08
C ALA A 69 6.97 -0.36 -4.86
N GLY A 70 7.51 -0.29 -3.65
CA GLY A 70 6.82 -0.65 -2.40
C GLY A 70 7.22 -2.00 -1.83
N ALA A 71 6.33 -2.64 -1.08
CA ALA A 71 6.58 -3.93 -0.44
C ALA A 71 6.63 -5.09 -1.45
N ASP A 72 7.38 -6.14 -1.14
CA ASP A 72 7.27 -7.43 -1.84
C ASP A 72 5.98 -8.13 -1.41
N LEU A 73 4.95 -8.06 -2.25
CA LEU A 73 3.63 -8.58 -1.91
C LEU A 73 3.57 -10.11 -1.89
N ALA A 74 4.53 -10.82 -2.46
CA ALA A 74 4.64 -12.28 -2.30
C ALA A 74 5.10 -12.61 -0.88
N GLU A 75 6.11 -11.90 -0.35
CA GLU A 75 6.54 -12.06 1.04
C GLU A 75 5.46 -11.60 2.03
N LEU A 76 4.65 -10.62 1.67
CA LEU A 76 3.54 -10.16 2.48
C LEU A 76 2.47 -11.26 2.68
N GLY A 77 2.20 -12.06 1.64
CA GLY A 77 1.33 -13.23 1.74
C GLY A 77 1.86 -14.28 2.73
N LEU A 78 3.16 -14.56 2.68
CA LEU A 78 3.83 -15.47 3.62
C LEU A 78 3.79 -14.92 5.07
N ALA A 79 3.98 -13.62 5.24
CA ALA A 79 3.88 -12.97 6.55
C ALA A 79 2.46 -13.08 7.13
N TYR A 80 1.43 -12.91 6.29
CA TYR A 80 0.05 -13.15 6.72
C TYR A 80 -0.15 -14.59 7.24
N ASP A 81 0.30 -15.58 6.48
CA ASP A 81 0.13 -16.99 6.86
C ASP A 81 0.90 -17.30 8.18
N MET A 82 2.10 -16.74 8.34
CA MET A 82 2.87 -16.83 9.59
C MET A 82 2.10 -16.23 10.80
N ILE A 83 1.52 -15.04 10.62
CA ILE A 83 0.76 -14.36 11.67
C ILE A 83 -0.49 -15.17 12.03
N MET A 84 -1.22 -15.66 11.03
CA MET A 84 -2.45 -16.42 11.27
C MET A 84 -2.19 -17.81 11.91
N ALA A 85 -1.00 -18.38 11.70
CA ALA A 85 -0.56 -19.61 12.39
C ALA A 85 -0.20 -19.38 13.86
N ALA A 86 0.07 -18.15 14.29
CA ALA A 86 0.36 -17.84 15.69
C ALA A 86 -0.90 -17.93 16.56
N PRO A 87 -0.76 -18.22 17.88
CA PRO A 87 -1.89 -18.15 18.83
C PRO A 87 -2.59 -16.79 18.77
N ALA A 88 -3.92 -16.78 18.84
CA ALA A 88 -4.73 -15.57 18.63
C ALA A 88 -4.31 -14.40 19.52
N GLU A 89 -3.96 -14.68 20.78
CA GLU A 89 -3.53 -13.70 21.79
C GLU A 89 -2.15 -13.08 21.49
N THR A 90 -1.37 -13.66 20.59
CA THR A 90 -0.02 -13.17 20.24
C THR A 90 0.05 -12.56 18.83
N ARG A 91 -0.99 -12.70 18.01
CA ARG A 91 -0.99 -12.27 16.60
C ARG A 91 -0.66 -10.80 16.43
N ASP A 92 -1.26 -9.93 17.24
CA ASP A 92 -0.99 -8.48 17.18
C ASP A 92 0.48 -8.19 17.42
N ARG A 93 1.10 -8.85 18.41
CA ARG A 93 2.51 -8.70 18.72
C ARG A 93 3.40 -9.24 17.60
N VAL A 94 3.10 -10.43 17.06
CA VAL A 94 3.85 -11.04 15.96
C VAL A 94 3.78 -10.15 14.72
N ALA A 95 2.61 -9.63 14.38
CA ALA A 95 2.43 -8.70 13.26
C ALA A 95 3.21 -7.39 13.48
N PHE A 96 3.10 -6.81 14.68
CA PHE A 96 3.81 -5.59 15.04
C PHE A 96 5.34 -5.77 14.93
N GLU A 97 5.90 -6.79 15.54
CA GLU A 97 7.34 -7.05 15.53
C GLU A 97 7.87 -7.31 14.11
N HIS A 98 7.07 -7.99 13.28
CA HIS A 98 7.46 -8.28 11.90
C HIS A 98 7.49 -7.02 11.03
N PHE A 99 6.44 -6.21 11.05
CA PHE A 99 6.29 -5.08 10.12
C PHE A 99 6.93 -3.79 10.61
N PHE A 100 7.08 -3.58 11.91
CA PHE A 100 7.65 -2.35 12.45
C PHE A 100 9.14 -2.15 12.08
N ARG A 101 9.82 -3.19 11.64
CA ARG A 101 11.25 -3.16 11.25
C ARG A 101 11.55 -2.14 10.16
N LEU A 102 10.68 -1.98 9.15
CA LEU A 102 10.85 -0.97 8.12
C LEU A 102 10.74 0.43 8.72
N SER A 103 9.68 0.69 9.46
CA SER A 103 9.45 1.99 10.11
C SER A 103 10.62 2.38 11.04
N GLN A 104 11.18 1.41 11.78
CA GLN A 104 12.36 1.62 12.63
C GLN A 104 13.61 1.95 11.81
N ALA A 105 13.86 1.25 10.69
CA ALA A 105 15.01 1.50 9.84
C ALA A 105 14.94 2.89 9.20
N LEU A 106 13.75 3.29 8.71
CA LEU A 106 13.50 4.63 8.16
C LEU A 106 13.69 5.70 9.24
N ARG A 107 13.16 5.48 10.45
CA ARG A 107 13.37 6.40 11.58
C ARG A 107 14.85 6.53 11.96
N GLY A 108 15.58 5.44 11.92
CA GLY A 108 17.02 5.46 12.17
C GLY A 108 17.81 6.29 11.15
N ILE A 109 17.38 6.32 9.89
CA ILE A 109 17.96 7.19 8.85
C ILE A 109 17.64 8.66 9.13
N GLU A 110 16.40 9.00 9.46
CA GLU A 110 15.98 10.37 9.79
C GLU A 110 16.75 10.98 10.95
N THR A 111 17.08 10.15 11.95
CA THR A 111 17.67 10.60 13.22
C THR A 111 19.15 10.30 13.34
N ALA A 112 19.82 9.91 12.26
CA ALA A 112 21.24 9.58 12.26
C ALA A 112 22.16 10.81 12.46
N GLY A 113 21.62 12.03 12.51
CA GLY A 113 22.39 13.28 12.65
C GLY A 113 23.17 13.65 11.39
N LYS A 114 22.85 13.06 10.25
CA LYS A 114 23.45 13.33 8.94
C LYS A 114 22.38 13.79 7.95
N PRO A 115 22.69 14.74 7.05
CA PRO A 115 21.78 15.08 5.95
C PRO A 115 21.62 13.89 5.02
N VAL A 116 20.37 13.58 4.68
CA VAL A 116 20.01 12.51 3.74
C VAL A 116 19.09 13.07 2.69
N ALA A 117 19.43 12.90 1.41
CA ALA A 117 18.60 13.30 0.28
C ALA A 117 18.21 12.09 -0.58
N ALA A 118 17.01 12.09 -1.14
CA ALA A 118 16.57 11.13 -2.15
C ALA A 118 16.74 11.71 -3.55
N ALA A 119 17.33 10.96 -4.47
CA ALA A 119 17.38 11.25 -5.89
C ALA A 119 16.41 10.31 -6.64
N ILE A 120 15.26 10.85 -7.06
CA ILE A 120 14.10 10.09 -7.53
C ILE A 120 14.01 10.21 -9.06
N ALA A 121 14.47 9.18 -9.77
CA ALA A 121 14.44 9.09 -11.24
C ALA A 121 13.40 8.07 -11.78
N GLY A 122 12.51 7.55 -10.94
CA GLY A 122 11.49 6.58 -11.29
C GLY A 122 10.36 6.55 -10.27
N LEU A 123 9.54 5.51 -10.30
CA LEU A 123 8.41 5.37 -9.38
C LEU A 123 8.87 5.23 -7.91
N ALA A 124 8.40 6.10 -7.05
CA ALA A 124 8.55 6.05 -5.59
C ALA A 124 7.17 5.75 -4.97
N LEU A 125 6.82 4.47 -4.88
CA LEU A 125 5.47 4.03 -4.50
C LEU A 125 5.47 3.22 -3.20
N GLY A 126 4.43 3.38 -2.39
CA GLY A 126 4.28 2.65 -1.14
C GLY A 126 5.49 2.83 -0.22
N GLY A 127 6.07 1.74 0.27
CA GLY A 127 7.30 1.79 1.06
C GLY A 127 8.44 2.59 0.41
N GLY A 128 8.49 2.66 -0.95
CA GLY A 128 9.42 3.52 -1.67
C GLY A 128 9.13 5.02 -1.50
N GLY A 129 7.85 5.38 -1.47
CA GLY A 129 7.40 6.71 -1.08
C GLY A 129 7.74 7.01 0.38
N GLU A 130 7.56 6.04 1.28
CA GLU A 130 7.91 6.17 2.69
C GLU A 130 9.41 6.35 2.92
N LEU A 131 10.25 5.65 2.14
CA LEU A 131 11.70 5.87 2.12
C LEU A 131 12.03 7.31 1.69
N ALA A 132 11.40 7.81 0.63
CA ALA A 132 11.58 9.19 0.19
C ALA A 132 11.14 10.20 1.26
N LEU A 133 9.99 10.00 1.90
CA LEU A 133 9.51 10.86 3.00
C LEU A 133 10.43 10.84 4.23
N ALA A 134 11.15 9.75 4.46
CA ALA A 134 12.12 9.62 5.55
C ALA A 134 13.46 10.32 5.26
N THR A 135 13.68 10.83 4.05
CA THR A 135 14.84 11.68 3.74
C THR A 135 14.55 13.15 4.05
N HIS A 136 15.59 13.93 4.30
CA HIS A 136 15.46 15.35 4.64
C HIS A 136 15.17 16.22 3.41
N HIS A 137 15.56 15.76 2.22
CA HIS A 137 15.36 16.46 0.96
C HIS A 137 15.06 15.47 -0.18
N ARG A 138 14.15 15.82 -1.07
CA ARG A 138 13.67 14.96 -2.17
C ARG A 138 13.82 15.70 -3.49
N VAL A 139 14.77 15.23 -4.31
CA VAL A 139 14.97 15.71 -5.68
C VAL A 139 14.31 14.72 -6.64
N MET A 140 13.43 15.20 -7.51
CA MET A 140 12.72 14.38 -8.48
C MET A 140 13.03 14.83 -9.90
N VAL A 141 13.19 13.87 -10.80
CA VAL A 141 13.26 14.17 -12.25
C VAL A 141 11.90 14.65 -12.75
N ASP A 142 11.89 15.75 -13.50
CA ASP A 142 10.69 16.30 -14.14
C ASP A 142 10.33 15.50 -15.41
N ASP A 143 9.76 14.33 -15.19
CA ASP A 143 9.22 13.41 -16.23
C ASP A 143 7.89 12.84 -15.72
N PRO A 144 6.82 12.82 -16.53
CA PRO A 144 5.51 12.29 -16.13
C PRO A 144 5.53 10.79 -15.76
N LYS A 145 6.58 10.05 -16.13
CA LYS A 145 6.78 8.64 -15.72
C LYS A 145 7.37 8.51 -14.33
N VAL A 146 7.95 9.57 -13.79
CA VAL A 146 8.48 9.64 -12.43
C VAL A 146 7.38 10.12 -11.50
N ALA A 147 7.02 9.32 -10.49
CA ALA A 147 5.90 9.66 -9.63
C ALA A 147 6.11 9.17 -8.20
N PHE A 148 5.57 9.95 -7.27
CA PHE A 148 5.41 9.62 -5.85
C PHE A 148 3.98 9.18 -5.56
N GLY A 149 3.78 8.21 -4.63
CA GLY A 149 2.45 7.82 -4.16
C GLY A 149 2.48 6.78 -3.05
N LEU A 150 1.38 6.70 -2.30
CA LEU A 150 1.17 5.72 -1.25
C LEU A 150 -0.13 4.92 -1.55
N PRO A 151 -0.08 3.96 -2.49
CA PRO A 151 -1.28 3.30 -3.02
C PRO A 151 -1.74 2.09 -2.21
N GLU A 152 -1.33 1.94 -0.96
CA GLU A 152 -1.61 0.76 -0.12
C GLU A 152 -3.11 0.51 0.08
N SER A 153 -3.91 1.58 0.16
CA SER A 153 -5.38 1.49 0.28
C SER A 153 -6.02 0.71 -0.87
N LEU A 154 -5.46 0.81 -2.08
CA LEU A 154 -5.97 0.12 -3.27
C LEU A 154 -5.84 -1.41 -3.19
N VAL A 155 -5.00 -1.91 -2.31
CA VAL A 155 -4.83 -3.35 -2.04
C VAL A 155 -5.29 -3.73 -0.62
N GLY A 156 -6.05 -2.85 0.03
CA GLY A 156 -6.65 -3.12 1.35
C GLY A 156 -5.71 -2.91 2.54
N LEU A 157 -4.58 -2.25 2.34
CA LEU A 157 -3.59 -1.95 3.39
C LEU A 157 -3.50 -0.45 3.67
N LEU A 158 -2.68 -0.10 4.64
CA LEU A 158 -2.24 1.26 4.92
C LEU A 158 -0.71 1.35 4.80
N PRO A 159 -0.12 2.53 4.56
CA PRO A 159 1.32 2.73 4.63
C PRO A 159 1.85 2.40 6.03
N GLY A 160 2.70 1.36 6.14
CA GLY A 160 3.19 0.83 7.42
C GLY A 160 4.63 1.21 7.76
N GLY A 161 5.27 2.02 6.94
CA GLY A 161 6.62 2.55 7.19
C GLY A 161 6.64 3.97 7.74
N GLY A 162 5.51 4.47 8.26
CA GLY A 162 5.35 5.83 8.78
C GLY A 162 4.72 6.80 7.79
N GLY A 163 4.19 6.33 6.67
CA GLY A 163 3.62 7.17 5.62
C GLY A 163 2.38 7.94 6.07
N THR A 164 1.50 7.32 6.87
CA THR A 164 0.32 7.98 7.44
C THR A 164 0.69 9.06 8.46
N GLN A 165 1.94 9.07 8.91
CA GLN A 165 2.43 10.05 9.89
C GLN A 165 3.29 11.13 9.24
N ARG A 166 4.20 10.77 8.29
CA ARG A 166 5.06 11.73 7.60
C ARG A 166 4.29 12.60 6.64
N LEU A 167 3.44 11.99 5.81
CA LEU A 167 2.76 12.72 4.75
C LEU A 167 1.88 13.86 5.28
N PRO A 168 0.92 13.64 6.22
CA PRO A 168 0.09 14.74 6.73
C PRO A 168 0.91 15.82 7.46
N ARG A 169 2.05 15.46 8.06
CA ARG A 169 2.95 16.42 8.71
C ARG A 169 3.68 17.33 7.73
N LEU A 170 3.91 16.87 6.52
CA LEU A 170 4.54 17.65 5.44
C LEU A 170 3.53 18.48 4.65
N THR A 171 2.36 17.90 4.35
CA THR A 171 1.44 18.46 3.35
C THR A 171 0.18 19.09 3.96
N GLY A 172 -0.12 18.81 5.23
CA GLY A 172 -1.44 18.98 5.82
C GLY A 172 -2.36 17.79 5.54
N ILE A 173 -3.42 17.63 6.34
CA ILE A 173 -4.30 16.45 6.31
C ILE A 173 -5.06 16.35 4.98
N GLU A 174 -5.66 17.45 4.52
CA GLU A 174 -6.54 17.43 3.33
C GLU A 174 -5.78 17.07 2.06
N LYS A 175 -4.54 17.58 1.89
CA LYS A 175 -3.69 17.23 0.75
C LYS A 175 -3.15 15.79 0.82
N ALA A 176 -3.02 15.23 2.03
CA ALA A 176 -2.59 13.85 2.22
C ALA A 176 -3.68 12.84 1.83
N PHE A 177 -4.96 13.15 1.99
CA PHE A 177 -6.05 12.21 1.77
C PHE A 177 -6.13 11.60 0.36
N PRO A 178 -6.03 12.35 -0.74
CA PRO A 178 -6.05 11.74 -2.07
C PRO A 178 -4.92 10.72 -2.26
N ILE A 179 -3.75 10.99 -1.68
CA ILE A 179 -2.59 10.10 -1.78
C ILE A 179 -2.79 8.84 -0.93
N LEU A 180 -3.25 9.02 0.32
CA LEU A 180 -3.40 7.93 1.29
C LEU A 180 -4.64 7.06 1.05
N LEU A 181 -5.78 7.69 0.71
CA LEU A 181 -7.07 7.01 0.64
C LEU A 181 -7.39 6.51 -0.78
N GLU A 182 -6.98 7.27 -1.79
CA GLU A 182 -7.34 7.04 -3.19
C GLU A 182 -6.15 6.54 -4.02
N GLY A 183 -4.95 6.47 -3.40
CA GLY A 183 -3.72 6.03 -4.05
C GLY A 183 -3.26 6.97 -5.17
N ALA A 184 -3.59 8.26 -5.08
CA ALA A 184 -3.18 9.26 -6.05
C ALA A 184 -1.66 9.30 -6.20
N ARG A 185 -1.20 9.44 -7.44
CA ARG A 185 0.21 9.58 -7.77
C ARG A 185 0.48 11.00 -8.20
N LEU A 186 1.56 11.56 -7.70
CA LEU A 186 1.99 12.92 -7.99
C LEU A 186 3.30 12.90 -8.77
N SER A 187 3.39 13.67 -9.83
CA SER A 187 4.60 13.87 -10.65
C SER A 187 4.83 15.36 -10.90
N GLY A 188 6.06 15.73 -11.25
CA GLY A 188 6.41 17.09 -11.64
C GLY A 188 5.93 18.15 -10.63
N GLN A 189 5.40 19.26 -11.12
CA GLN A 189 4.93 20.39 -10.32
C GLN A 189 3.83 20.03 -9.30
N ALA A 190 3.01 19.02 -9.57
CA ALA A 190 1.99 18.59 -8.62
C ALA A 190 2.62 18.01 -7.34
N ALA A 191 3.74 17.30 -7.46
CA ALA A 191 4.47 16.76 -6.31
C ALA A 191 5.12 17.86 -5.48
N VAL A 192 5.67 18.91 -6.13
CA VAL A 192 6.22 20.10 -5.44
C VAL A 192 5.11 20.90 -4.76
N ALA A 193 4.01 21.18 -5.47
CA ALA A 193 2.88 21.95 -4.92
C ALA A 193 2.20 21.25 -3.72
N ALA A 194 2.25 19.92 -3.69
CA ALA A 194 1.81 19.14 -2.55
C ALA A 194 2.81 19.14 -1.37
N GLY A 195 4.07 19.49 -1.61
CA GLY A 195 5.14 19.48 -0.60
C GLY A 195 5.76 18.10 -0.36
N VAL A 196 5.53 17.13 -1.28
CA VAL A 196 6.14 15.79 -1.19
C VAL A 196 7.50 15.71 -1.90
N VAL A 197 7.82 16.67 -2.75
CA VAL A 197 9.10 16.86 -3.44
C VAL A 197 9.58 18.28 -3.20
N ASP A 198 10.89 18.45 -2.98
CA ASP A 198 11.49 19.74 -2.66
C ASP A 198 12.09 20.43 -3.91
N GLU A 199 12.61 19.63 -4.86
CA GLU A 199 13.28 20.15 -6.05
C GLU A 199 12.98 19.29 -7.29
N LEU A 200 12.67 19.93 -8.43
CA LEU A 200 12.56 19.27 -9.74
C LEU A 200 13.78 19.61 -10.58
N VAL A 201 14.28 18.61 -11.30
CA VAL A 201 15.44 18.75 -12.17
C VAL A 201 15.25 17.96 -13.49
N PRO A 202 15.98 18.31 -14.56
CA PRO A 202 16.08 17.48 -15.76
C PRO A 202 16.63 16.08 -15.46
N ALA A 203 16.29 15.11 -16.29
CA ALA A 203 16.76 13.73 -16.16
C ALA A 203 18.31 13.67 -16.18
N GLY A 204 18.89 12.96 -15.22
CA GLY A 204 20.32 12.80 -15.05
C GLY A 204 20.96 13.84 -14.13
N GLU A 205 20.22 14.85 -13.67
CA GLU A 205 20.72 15.88 -12.74
C GLU A 205 20.36 15.62 -11.28
N GLU A 206 19.45 14.68 -11.01
CA GLU A 206 18.87 14.42 -9.69
C GLU A 206 19.90 14.02 -8.64
N VAL A 207 20.91 13.25 -9.05
CA VAL A 207 21.98 12.82 -8.14
C VAL A 207 22.89 13.98 -7.77
N ALA A 208 23.28 14.78 -8.76
CA ALA A 208 24.14 15.96 -8.53
C ALA A 208 23.42 17.02 -7.70
N ALA A 209 22.13 17.23 -7.91
CA ALA A 209 21.31 18.14 -7.12
C ALA A 209 21.20 17.66 -5.66
N ALA A 210 20.93 16.37 -5.43
CA ALA A 210 20.90 15.78 -4.10
C ALA A 210 22.25 15.88 -3.38
N GLU A 211 23.38 15.65 -4.07
CA GLU A 211 24.71 15.84 -3.49
C GLU A 211 24.98 17.31 -3.11
N ARG A 212 24.66 18.27 -3.99
CA ARG A 212 24.80 19.70 -3.68
C ARG A 212 24.04 20.08 -2.42
N TRP A 213 22.79 19.58 -2.31
CA TRP A 213 21.99 19.84 -1.11
C TRP A 213 22.64 19.26 0.14
N VAL A 214 23.07 18.00 0.12
CA VAL A 214 23.75 17.33 1.24
C VAL A 214 24.98 18.10 1.68
N LEU A 215 25.83 18.55 0.76
CA LEU A 215 27.05 19.28 1.06
C LEU A 215 26.80 20.70 1.61
N SER A 216 25.69 21.32 1.23
CA SER A 216 25.31 22.65 1.73
C SER A 216 24.57 22.61 3.08
N HIS A 217 24.19 21.44 3.56
CA HIS A 217 23.44 21.26 4.81
C HIS A 217 24.18 20.27 5.75
N PRO A 218 25.21 20.75 6.49
CA PRO A 218 26.05 19.88 7.33
C PRO A 218 25.25 19.21 8.48
N SER A 219 24.04 19.69 8.76
CA SER A 219 23.09 19.05 9.66
C SER A 219 21.68 19.20 9.08
N ALA A 220 20.85 18.18 9.26
CA ALA A 220 19.47 18.23 8.87
C ALA A 220 18.59 17.51 9.91
N SER A 221 17.37 17.98 10.06
CA SER A 221 16.36 17.36 10.91
C SER A 221 14.99 17.49 10.28
N GLN A 222 14.16 16.50 10.44
CA GLN A 222 12.77 16.57 10.01
C GLN A 222 12.02 17.67 10.79
N PRO A 223 10.96 18.27 10.21
CA PRO A 223 10.19 19.31 10.90
C PRO A 223 9.71 18.86 12.28
N TRP A 224 9.20 17.64 12.40
CA TRP A 224 8.66 17.08 13.65
C TRP A 224 9.69 16.73 14.72
N ASP A 225 10.97 16.80 14.40
CA ASP A 225 12.09 16.63 15.35
C ASP A 225 12.61 17.96 15.90
N ARG A 226 12.08 19.08 15.41
CA ARG A 226 12.46 20.42 15.85
C ARG A 226 11.64 20.83 17.07
N SER A 227 12.31 21.44 18.05
CA SER A 227 11.62 21.94 19.24
C SER A 227 10.55 22.97 18.87
N GLY A 228 9.36 22.83 19.46
CA GLY A 228 8.24 23.75 19.26
C GLY A 228 7.50 23.58 17.93
N TRP A 229 7.92 22.67 17.05
CA TRP A 229 7.16 22.40 15.83
C TRP A 229 5.84 21.68 16.13
N ARG A 230 4.77 22.07 15.42
CA ARG A 230 3.46 21.41 15.49
C ARG A 230 2.95 21.16 14.08
N PRO A 231 2.24 20.05 13.82
CA PRO A 231 1.60 19.82 12.53
C PRO A 231 0.59 20.94 12.23
N VAL A 232 0.47 21.30 10.96
CA VAL A 232 -0.66 22.08 10.46
C VAL A 232 -1.92 21.23 10.67
N ASP A 233 -3.05 21.86 10.99
CA ASP A 233 -4.36 21.22 11.19
C ASP A 233 -4.45 20.28 12.42
N VAL A 234 -3.45 20.23 13.31
CA VAL A 234 -3.47 19.31 14.46
C VAL A 234 -4.66 19.54 15.39
N ASP A 235 -5.07 20.79 15.57
CA ASP A 235 -6.18 21.15 16.46
C ASP A 235 -7.55 20.80 15.84
N ASP A 236 -7.64 20.77 14.51
CA ASP A 236 -8.84 20.41 13.74
C ASP A 236 -8.84 18.98 13.23
N ALA A 237 -7.77 18.21 13.48
CA ALA A 237 -7.55 16.89 12.91
C ALA A 237 -8.75 15.94 13.10
N ALA A 238 -9.34 15.90 14.31
CA ALA A 238 -10.47 15.04 14.59
C ALA A 238 -11.71 15.40 13.74
N SER A 239 -12.00 16.69 13.57
CA SER A 239 -13.16 17.15 12.79
C SER A 239 -12.98 16.95 11.28
N ILE A 240 -11.73 17.17 10.77
CA ILE A 240 -11.39 16.94 9.37
C ILE A 240 -11.51 15.44 9.04
N VAL A 241 -10.95 14.59 9.90
CA VAL A 241 -11.00 13.13 9.74
C VAL A 241 -12.44 12.61 9.78
N GLU A 242 -13.29 13.10 10.72
CA GLU A 242 -14.66 12.60 10.83
C GLU A 242 -15.50 12.97 9.61
N ARG A 243 -15.40 14.20 9.08
CA ARG A 243 -16.05 14.58 7.81
C ARG A 243 -15.61 13.67 6.65
N LYS A 244 -14.31 13.33 6.57
CA LYS A 244 -13.82 12.43 5.50
C LYS A 244 -14.31 11.00 5.71
N ARG A 245 -14.46 10.55 6.97
CA ARG A 245 -14.97 9.22 7.34
C ARG A 245 -16.38 8.98 6.81
N GLU A 246 -17.27 9.94 6.96
CA GLU A 246 -18.64 9.87 6.41
C GLU A 246 -18.62 9.60 4.90
N GLY A 247 -17.80 10.35 4.15
CA GLY A 247 -17.64 10.15 2.70
C GLY A 247 -17.07 8.79 2.34
N VAL A 248 -16.06 8.32 3.09
CA VAL A 248 -15.45 6.99 2.88
C VAL A 248 -16.49 5.89 3.14
N LEU A 249 -17.25 5.98 4.23
CA LEU A 249 -18.32 5.02 4.52
C LEU A 249 -19.40 5.00 3.45
N ALA A 250 -19.83 6.16 2.96
CA ALA A 250 -20.79 6.26 1.88
C ALA A 250 -20.31 5.58 0.59
N GLN A 251 -19.03 5.74 0.24
CA GLN A 251 -18.43 5.15 -0.97
C GLN A 251 -18.17 3.64 -0.83
N THR A 252 -17.71 3.19 0.34
CA THR A 252 -17.24 1.82 0.54
C THR A 252 -18.28 0.90 1.15
N LEU A 253 -19.40 1.43 1.60
CA LEU A 253 -20.44 0.72 2.36
C LEU A 253 -19.86 -0.03 3.59
N GLY A 254 -18.71 0.41 4.10
CA GLY A 254 -17.99 -0.20 5.22
C GLY A 254 -17.25 -1.51 4.88
N HIS A 255 -17.22 -1.93 3.60
CA HIS A 255 -16.57 -3.19 3.19
C HIS A 255 -15.05 -3.12 3.05
N TYR A 256 -14.48 -1.92 3.03
CA TYR A 256 -13.04 -1.70 2.83
C TYR A 256 -12.43 -1.06 4.08
N PRO A 257 -11.81 -1.84 4.98
CA PRO A 257 -11.33 -1.34 6.27
C PRO A 257 -10.10 -0.44 6.17
N ALA A 258 -9.30 -0.56 5.11
CA ALA A 258 -8.03 0.16 4.99
C ALA A 258 -8.19 1.69 4.99
N PRO A 259 -9.10 2.31 4.23
CA PRO A 259 -9.31 3.75 4.30
C PRO A 259 -9.71 4.24 5.70
N LEU A 260 -10.53 3.46 6.42
CA LEU A 260 -10.93 3.79 7.80
C LEU A 260 -9.74 3.69 8.76
N ALA A 261 -8.92 2.64 8.63
CA ALA A 261 -7.70 2.48 9.40
C ALA A 261 -6.68 3.60 9.13
N ILE A 262 -6.57 4.08 7.88
CA ILE A 262 -5.75 5.26 7.54
C ILE A 262 -6.25 6.51 8.27
N LEU A 263 -7.56 6.74 8.28
CA LEU A 263 -8.17 7.86 9.01
C LEU A 263 -7.89 7.76 10.50
N ASP A 264 -7.97 6.56 11.08
CA ASP A 264 -7.62 6.32 12.48
C ASP A 264 -6.14 6.60 12.76
N CYS A 265 -5.22 6.22 11.86
CA CYS A 265 -3.80 6.55 11.97
C CYS A 265 -3.55 8.05 12.00
N VAL A 266 -4.24 8.81 11.15
CA VAL A 266 -4.10 10.29 11.10
C VAL A 266 -4.69 10.91 12.36
N ALA A 267 -5.92 10.55 12.74
CA ALA A 267 -6.59 11.13 13.90
C ALA A 267 -5.85 10.87 15.21
N GLN A 268 -5.39 9.63 15.41
CA GLN A 268 -4.73 9.23 16.66
C GLN A 268 -3.25 9.62 16.68
N GLY A 269 -2.56 9.54 15.53
CA GLY A 269 -1.13 9.74 15.46
C GLY A 269 -0.71 11.20 15.35
N LEU A 270 -1.44 12.04 14.60
CA LEU A 270 -1.01 13.40 14.33
C LEU A 270 -0.78 14.24 15.60
N PRO A 271 -1.60 14.14 16.67
CA PRO A 271 -1.39 14.87 17.92
C PRO A 271 -0.23 14.34 18.77
N GLN A 272 0.30 13.15 18.45
CA GLN A 272 1.35 12.51 19.25
C GLN A 272 2.76 12.95 18.81
N PRO A 273 3.77 12.85 19.71
CA PRO A 273 5.16 12.84 19.30
C PRO A 273 5.43 11.78 18.23
N PHE A 274 6.31 12.08 17.27
CA PHE A 274 6.45 11.28 16.06
C PHE A 274 6.75 9.78 16.31
N ASP A 275 7.63 9.48 17.27
CA ASP A 275 7.98 8.09 17.61
C ASP A 275 6.79 7.30 18.22
N ALA A 276 5.89 7.96 18.92
CA ALA A 276 4.64 7.37 19.40
C ALA A 276 3.64 7.21 18.26
N ALA A 277 3.56 8.19 17.35
CA ALA A 277 2.67 8.18 16.21
C ALA A 277 2.94 7.00 15.24
N ILE A 278 4.21 6.72 14.91
CA ILE A 278 4.56 5.56 14.07
C ILE A 278 4.29 4.21 14.75
N ARG A 279 4.33 4.16 16.09
CA ARG A 279 3.90 2.96 16.83
C ARG A 279 2.38 2.79 16.79
N THR A 280 1.62 3.88 16.92
CA THR A 280 0.16 3.88 16.75
C THR A 280 -0.24 3.41 15.34
N GLU A 281 0.41 3.91 14.31
CA GLU A 281 0.24 3.44 12.93
C GLU A 281 0.45 1.92 12.83
N MET A 282 1.56 1.41 13.39
CA MET A 282 1.87 -0.01 13.33
C MET A 282 0.90 -0.87 14.17
N GLN A 283 0.38 -0.37 15.29
CA GLN A 283 -0.66 -1.07 16.06
C GLN A 283 -1.96 -1.22 15.25
N ILE A 284 -2.35 -0.18 14.52
CA ILE A 284 -3.51 -0.20 13.64
C ILE A 284 -3.25 -1.14 12.44
N PHE A 285 -2.06 -1.06 11.83
CA PHE A 285 -1.64 -1.96 10.75
C PHE A 285 -1.69 -3.42 11.18
N SER A 286 -1.20 -3.74 12.38
CA SER A 286 -1.14 -5.11 12.92
C SER A 286 -2.53 -5.75 13.02
N LYS A 287 -3.55 -4.97 13.33
CA LYS A 287 -4.95 -5.42 13.34
C LYS A 287 -5.51 -5.53 11.93
N LEU A 288 -5.18 -4.57 11.06
CA LEU A 288 -5.66 -4.55 9.68
C LEU A 288 -5.16 -5.74 8.88
N ILE A 289 -3.86 -6.08 8.97
CA ILE A 289 -3.25 -7.16 8.18
C ILE A 289 -3.83 -8.55 8.52
N GLN A 290 -4.41 -8.75 9.68
CA GLN A 290 -5.05 -10.00 10.08
C GLN A 290 -6.45 -10.19 9.49
N ARG A 291 -7.01 -9.15 8.86
CA ARG A 291 -8.35 -9.20 8.28
C ARG A 291 -8.35 -9.94 6.95
N ARG A 292 -9.49 -10.51 6.60
CA ARG A 292 -9.66 -11.22 5.31
C ARG A 292 -9.63 -10.28 4.12
N GLU A 293 -10.13 -9.05 4.26
CA GLU A 293 -10.24 -8.09 3.17
C GLU A 293 -8.89 -7.73 2.54
N PRO A 294 -7.85 -7.32 3.29
CA PRO A 294 -6.53 -7.08 2.72
C PRO A 294 -5.98 -8.29 1.96
N ARG A 295 -6.08 -9.49 2.56
CA ARG A 295 -5.61 -10.72 1.91
C ARG A 295 -6.33 -10.97 0.58
N ASN A 296 -7.65 -10.82 0.58
CA ASN A 296 -8.49 -11.01 -0.60
C ASN A 296 -8.16 -9.99 -1.68
N MET A 297 -8.01 -8.72 -1.32
CA MET A 297 -7.68 -7.64 -2.26
C MET A 297 -6.28 -7.80 -2.85
N ILE A 298 -5.28 -8.16 -2.06
CA ILE A 298 -3.92 -8.44 -2.55
C ILE A 298 -3.98 -9.58 -3.58
N ARG A 299 -4.68 -10.66 -3.24
CA ARG A 299 -4.80 -11.84 -4.10
C ARG A 299 -5.48 -11.54 -5.43
N THR A 300 -6.58 -10.78 -5.41
CA THR A 300 -7.37 -10.47 -6.62
C THR A 300 -6.80 -9.30 -7.40
N LEU A 301 -6.63 -8.14 -6.76
CA LEU A 301 -6.28 -6.89 -7.45
C LEU A 301 -4.80 -6.77 -7.78
N PHE A 302 -3.91 -7.43 -7.02
CA PHE A 302 -2.48 -7.35 -7.27
C PHE A 302 -1.94 -8.63 -7.93
N LEU A 303 -1.97 -9.77 -7.24
CA LEU A 303 -1.44 -11.02 -7.79
C LEU A 303 -2.23 -11.46 -9.02
N GLY A 304 -3.57 -11.36 -8.97
CA GLY A 304 -4.43 -11.68 -10.11
C GLY A 304 -4.15 -10.80 -11.33
N ARG A 305 -3.88 -9.50 -11.12
CA ARG A 305 -3.45 -8.61 -12.22
C ARG A 305 -2.10 -9.03 -12.81
N LEU A 306 -1.13 -9.36 -11.99
CA LEU A 306 0.18 -9.82 -12.48
C LEU A 306 0.05 -11.09 -13.31
N ASP A 307 -0.76 -12.04 -12.84
CA ASP A 307 -1.00 -13.30 -13.56
C ASP A 307 -1.79 -13.06 -14.85
N HIS A 308 -2.83 -12.24 -14.82
CA HIS A 308 -3.57 -11.82 -16.01
C HIS A 308 -2.64 -11.17 -17.05
N ASP A 309 -1.79 -10.21 -16.64
CA ASP A 309 -0.88 -9.51 -17.54
C ASP A 309 0.19 -10.45 -18.11
N ARG A 310 0.65 -11.42 -17.33
CA ARG A 310 1.58 -12.48 -17.79
C ARG A 310 0.93 -13.36 -18.82
N LEU A 311 -0.27 -13.89 -18.55
CA LEU A 311 -1.02 -14.72 -19.50
C LEU A 311 -1.31 -13.95 -20.79
N ARG A 312 -1.73 -12.71 -20.71
CA ARG A 312 -1.99 -11.85 -21.87
C ARG A 312 -0.76 -11.69 -22.76
N LYS A 313 0.44 -11.49 -22.15
CA LYS A 313 1.72 -11.37 -22.88
C LYS A 313 2.19 -12.68 -23.48
N ALA A 314 1.83 -13.82 -22.88
CA ALA A 314 2.24 -15.17 -23.31
C ALA A 314 1.37 -15.76 -24.44
N GLY A 315 0.40 -15.02 -24.96
CA GLY A 315 -0.45 -15.48 -26.08
C GLY A 315 -1.94 -15.20 -25.90
N GLY A 316 -2.31 -14.47 -24.85
CA GLY A 316 -3.70 -14.11 -24.52
C GLY A 316 -4.23 -14.85 -23.30
N ILE A 317 -5.38 -14.41 -22.81
CA ILE A 317 -6.10 -15.12 -21.76
C ILE A 317 -6.70 -16.40 -22.38
N PRO A 318 -6.49 -17.58 -21.79
CA PRO A 318 -7.08 -18.81 -22.33
C PRO A 318 -8.60 -18.72 -22.41
N ALA A 319 -9.18 -19.09 -23.57
CA ALA A 319 -10.63 -19.06 -23.80
C ALA A 319 -11.45 -19.74 -22.67
N PRO A 320 -11.04 -20.90 -22.11
CA PRO A 320 -11.74 -21.51 -20.98
C PRO A 320 -11.82 -20.61 -19.74
N VAL A 321 -10.80 -19.76 -19.48
CA VAL A 321 -10.80 -18.80 -18.36
C VAL A 321 -11.87 -17.74 -18.58
N GLU A 322 -11.95 -17.16 -19.78
CA GLU A 322 -12.96 -16.15 -20.11
C GLU A 322 -14.38 -16.74 -20.08
N GLN A 323 -14.57 -17.97 -20.59
CA GLN A 323 -15.84 -18.70 -20.57
C GLN A 323 -16.30 -18.96 -19.11
N ALA A 324 -15.40 -19.42 -18.26
CA ALA A 324 -15.69 -19.66 -16.85
C ALA A 324 -16.11 -18.39 -16.11
N VAL A 325 -15.41 -17.28 -16.33
CA VAL A 325 -15.73 -15.97 -15.73
C VAL A 325 -17.09 -15.48 -16.22
N ALA A 326 -17.40 -15.62 -17.51
CA ALA A 326 -18.70 -15.25 -18.07
C ALA A 326 -19.83 -16.09 -17.45
N ALA A 327 -19.66 -17.42 -17.34
CA ALA A 327 -20.67 -18.33 -16.76
C ALA A 327 -20.96 -18.00 -15.28
N VAL A 328 -19.93 -17.68 -14.49
CA VAL A 328 -20.10 -17.21 -13.10
C VAL A 328 -20.87 -15.90 -13.06
N SER A 329 -20.52 -14.94 -13.91
CA SER A 329 -21.19 -13.64 -14.00
C SER A 329 -22.66 -13.76 -14.42
N GLU A 330 -22.95 -14.58 -15.42
CA GLU A 330 -24.32 -14.87 -15.85
C GLU A 330 -25.15 -15.48 -14.72
N THR A 331 -24.57 -16.42 -13.97
CA THR A 331 -25.22 -17.02 -12.79
C THR A 331 -25.53 -15.97 -11.73
N LEU A 332 -24.64 -15.02 -11.49
CA LEU A 332 -24.85 -13.93 -10.52
C LEU A 332 -26.01 -13.00 -10.96
N GLN A 333 -26.12 -12.71 -12.25
CA GLN A 333 -27.05 -11.71 -12.80
C GLN A 333 -28.42 -12.30 -13.18
N ALA A 334 -28.56 -13.61 -13.38
CA ALA A 334 -29.77 -14.24 -13.88
C ALA A 334 -31.00 -13.98 -12.98
N GLY A 335 -32.06 -13.35 -13.52
CA GLY A 335 -33.36 -13.23 -12.87
C GLY A 335 -33.32 -12.56 -11.48
N ALA A 336 -32.57 -11.48 -11.30
CA ALA A 336 -32.55 -10.71 -10.04
C ALA A 336 -33.82 -9.87 -9.93
N ASP A 337 -34.60 -10.11 -8.86
CA ASP A 337 -35.69 -9.24 -8.44
C ASP A 337 -35.15 -8.03 -7.66
N ALA A 338 -36.04 -7.10 -7.26
CA ALA A 338 -35.64 -5.90 -6.54
C ALA A 338 -34.96 -6.21 -5.19
N THR A 339 -35.39 -7.27 -4.49
CA THR A 339 -34.81 -7.67 -3.20
C THR A 339 -33.38 -8.16 -3.37
N LEU A 340 -33.14 -9.01 -4.36
CA LEU A 340 -31.80 -9.51 -4.67
C LEU A 340 -30.92 -8.40 -5.24
N ALA A 341 -31.45 -7.52 -6.10
CA ALA A 341 -30.72 -6.38 -6.64
C ALA A 341 -30.23 -5.44 -5.53
N ASN A 342 -31.08 -5.13 -4.55
CA ASN A 342 -30.71 -4.33 -3.38
C ASN A 342 -29.64 -5.03 -2.52
N ALA A 343 -29.76 -6.36 -2.32
CA ALA A 343 -28.74 -7.12 -1.61
C ALA A 343 -27.39 -7.14 -2.33
N PHE A 344 -27.37 -7.23 -3.66
CA PHE A 344 -26.16 -7.08 -4.46
C PHE A 344 -25.51 -5.71 -4.28
N ALA A 345 -26.30 -4.63 -4.41
CA ALA A 345 -25.80 -3.27 -4.21
C ALA A 345 -25.22 -3.10 -2.80
N ARG A 346 -25.92 -3.58 -1.77
CA ARG A 346 -25.48 -3.54 -0.37
C ARG A 346 -24.18 -4.31 -0.10
N ALA A 347 -23.96 -5.42 -0.79
CA ALA A 347 -22.74 -6.20 -0.71
C ALA A 347 -21.59 -5.63 -1.58
N GLY A 348 -21.81 -4.49 -2.25
CA GLY A 348 -20.78 -3.83 -3.07
C GLY A 348 -20.61 -4.41 -4.46
N PHE A 349 -21.57 -5.22 -4.95
CA PHE A 349 -21.61 -5.60 -6.36
C PHE A 349 -22.08 -4.42 -7.19
N HIS A 350 -21.32 -4.04 -8.19
CA HIS A 350 -21.71 -2.98 -9.12
C HIS A 350 -21.16 -3.25 -10.50
N GLY A 351 -21.87 -2.78 -11.52
CA GLY A 351 -21.37 -2.85 -12.89
C GLY A 351 -20.08 -2.04 -13.06
N PRO A 352 -19.29 -2.34 -14.10
CA PRO A 352 -18.03 -1.65 -14.35
C PRO A 352 -18.20 -0.13 -14.32
N GLY A 353 -17.47 0.56 -13.46
CA GLY A 353 -17.38 2.02 -13.42
C GLY A 353 -18.48 2.77 -12.66
N LYS A 354 -19.35 2.11 -11.89
CA LYS A 354 -20.39 2.78 -11.07
C LYS A 354 -20.20 2.47 -9.58
N ALA A 355 -20.09 3.52 -8.77
CA ALA A 355 -20.26 3.38 -7.33
C ALA A 355 -21.71 2.96 -7.01
N PRO A 356 -21.93 2.06 -6.04
CA PRO A 356 -23.29 1.66 -5.66
C PRO A 356 -24.04 2.84 -5.06
N ALA A 357 -25.23 3.14 -5.59
CA ALA A 357 -26.18 4.01 -4.91
C ALA A 357 -26.89 3.19 -3.84
N PHE A 358 -26.76 3.58 -2.58
CA PHE A 358 -27.42 2.94 -1.44
C PHE A 358 -27.92 3.98 -0.44
N ASP A 359 -29.23 3.97 -0.15
CA ASP A 359 -29.91 4.90 0.76
C ASP A 359 -30.12 4.33 2.18
N GLY A 360 -29.44 3.23 2.54
CA GLY A 360 -29.62 2.56 3.83
C GLY A 360 -28.56 2.91 4.87
N VAL A 361 -28.82 2.51 6.13
CA VAL A 361 -27.83 2.59 7.21
C VAL A 361 -26.61 1.72 6.89
N ILE A 362 -25.43 2.33 6.86
CA ILE A 362 -24.17 1.66 6.57
C ILE A 362 -23.69 0.97 7.84
N ALA A 363 -23.70 -0.36 7.87
CA ALA A 363 -23.08 -1.11 8.94
C ALA A 363 -21.56 -1.12 8.75
N GLN A 364 -20.81 -0.76 9.77
CA GLN A 364 -19.33 -0.81 9.77
C GLN A 364 -18.79 -2.25 9.90
N SER A 365 -19.41 -3.21 9.25
CA SER A 365 -19.02 -4.61 9.31
C SER A 365 -18.53 -5.07 7.96
N ALA A 366 -17.27 -5.42 7.88
CA ALA A 366 -16.79 -6.30 6.83
C ALA A 366 -17.66 -7.55 6.83
N PHE A 367 -17.89 -8.12 5.66
CA PHE A 367 -18.75 -9.30 5.57
C PHE A 367 -20.18 -9.09 6.08
N TRP A 368 -20.77 -7.93 5.72
CA TRP A 368 -22.18 -7.66 5.96
C TRP A 368 -23.09 -8.87 5.67
N LEU A 369 -22.76 -9.65 4.67
CA LEU A 369 -23.51 -10.84 4.29
C LEU A 369 -23.53 -11.90 5.41
N GLU A 370 -22.51 -11.96 6.26
CA GLU A 370 -22.39 -12.91 7.37
C GLU A 370 -23.00 -12.39 8.68
N ALA A 371 -23.17 -11.06 8.81
CA ALA A 371 -23.67 -10.43 10.04
C ALA A 371 -25.17 -10.62 10.23
N GLU A 372 -25.60 -10.72 11.49
CA GLU A 372 -27.03 -10.70 11.88
C GLU A 372 -27.63 -9.28 11.81
N PRO A 373 -28.94 -9.12 11.55
CA PRO A 373 -29.91 -10.17 11.25
C PRO A 373 -29.81 -10.69 9.82
N VAL A 374 -30.20 -11.94 9.60
CA VAL A 374 -30.29 -12.55 8.25
C VAL A 374 -31.60 -12.14 7.59
N THR A 375 -31.55 -11.17 6.69
CA THR A 375 -32.69 -10.72 5.90
C THR A 375 -32.98 -11.61 4.69
N ASP A 376 -34.16 -11.49 4.07
CA ASP A 376 -34.49 -12.22 2.84
C ASP A 376 -33.52 -11.90 1.71
N GLY A 377 -33.12 -10.64 1.57
CA GLY A 377 -32.10 -10.25 0.59
C GLY A 377 -30.76 -10.89 0.84
N LYS A 378 -30.29 -10.98 2.09
CA LYS A 378 -29.05 -11.70 2.42
C LYS A 378 -29.16 -13.20 2.10
N ARG A 379 -30.29 -13.81 2.40
CA ARG A 379 -30.57 -15.22 2.09
C ARG A 379 -30.52 -15.49 0.59
N ALA A 380 -31.25 -14.69 -0.19
CA ALA A 380 -31.28 -14.77 -1.64
C ALA A 380 -29.87 -14.57 -2.25
N LEU A 381 -29.08 -13.60 -1.73
CA LEU A 381 -27.72 -13.38 -2.21
C LEU A 381 -26.77 -14.53 -1.84
N ARG A 382 -26.88 -15.08 -0.63
CA ARG A 382 -26.09 -16.27 -0.24
C ARG A 382 -26.36 -17.46 -1.15
N GLU A 383 -27.62 -17.76 -1.47
CA GLU A 383 -28.01 -18.81 -2.40
C GLU A 383 -27.45 -18.55 -3.80
N ARG A 384 -27.52 -17.29 -4.26
CA ARG A 384 -26.99 -16.91 -5.56
C ARG A 384 -25.47 -17.09 -5.64
N LEU A 385 -24.77 -16.65 -4.61
CA LEU A 385 -23.32 -16.85 -4.48
C LEU A 385 -22.96 -18.34 -4.45
N THR A 386 -23.67 -19.15 -3.67
CA THR A 386 -23.46 -20.60 -3.63
C THR A 386 -23.56 -21.24 -5.03
N ARG A 387 -24.55 -20.86 -5.84
CA ARG A 387 -24.66 -21.32 -7.23
C ARG A 387 -23.51 -20.85 -8.10
N ALA A 388 -23.10 -19.58 -7.97
CA ALA A 388 -21.98 -19.03 -8.72
C ALA A 388 -20.65 -19.71 -8.37
N TYR A 389 -20.41 -20.01 -7.09
CA TYR A 389 -19.25 -20.78 -6.66
C TYR A 389 -19.29 -22.23 -7.16
N ALA A 390 -20.46 -22.87 -7.20
CA ALA A 390 -20.62 -24.22 -7.78
C ALA A 390 -20.31 -24.24 -9.29
N VAL A 391 -20.62 -23.17 -10.01
CA VAL A 391 -20.22 -23.00 -11.42
C VAL A 391 -18.69 -22.85 -11.52
N ALA A 392 -18.08 -22.03 -10.68
CA ALA A 392 -16.62 -21.86 -10.66
C ALA A 392 -15.89 -23.16 -10.33
N ASP A 393 -16.44 -23.98 -9.43
CA ASP A 393 -15.86 -25.28 -9.04
C ASP A 393 -15.70 -26.25 -10.20
N GLN A 394 -16.59 -26.20 -11.20
CA GLN A 394 -16.49 -27.03 -12.40
C GLN A 394 -15.19 -26.78 -13.20
N TRP A 395 -14.63 -25.58 -13.09
CA TRP A 395 -13.43 -25.16 -13.79
C TRP A 395 -12.18 -25.18 -12.92
N ARG A 396 -12.34 -25.09 -11.60
CA ARG A 396 -11.25 -24.91 -10.64
C ARG A 396 -10.18 -25.98 -10.74
N ALA A 397 -10.56 -27.25 -10.91
CA ALA A 397 -9.61 -28.36 -11.00
C ALA A 397 -8.79 -28.35 -12.32
N ALA A 398 -9.35 -27.77 -13.39
CA ALA A 398 -8.70 -27.67 -14.68
C ALA A 398 -7.75 -26.44 -14.78
N PHE A 399 -7.89 -25.46 -13.89
CA PHE A 399 -7.10 -24.23 -13.91
C PHE A 399 -5.88 -24.33 -13.02
N SER A 400 -4.73 -23.87 -13.52
CA SER A 400 -3.55 -23.59 -12.72
C SER A 400 -3.83 -22.45 -11.73
N GLU A 401 -2.97 -22.26 -10.73
CA GLU A 401 -3.17 -21.23 -9.72
C GLU A 401 -3.19 -19.81 -10.31
N ASP A 402 -2.30 -19.52 -11.28
CA ASP A 402 -2.27 -18.25 -11.99
C ASP A 402 -3.51 -18.02 -12.86
N GLN A 403 -4.06 -19.06 -13.49
CA GLN A 403 -5.32 -18.96 -14.22
C GLN A 403 -6.51 -18.68 -13.29
N ARG A 404 -6.56 -19.29 -12.11
CA ARG A 404 -7.59 -18.99 -11.09
C ARG A 404 -7.53 -17.56 -10.60
N ARG A 405 -6.31 -17.05 -10.29
CA ARG A 405 -6.15 -15.66 -9.87
C ARG A 405 -6.46 -14.67 -10.99
N ALA A 406 -6.09 -14.98 -12.23
CA ALA A 406 -6.45 -14.14 -13.36
C ALA A 406 -7.98 -14.13 -13.60
N ALA A 407 -8.67 -15.27 -13.41
CA ALA A 407 -10.13 -15.34 -13.48
C ALA A 407 -10.80 -14.49 -12.40
N ASP A 408 -10.33 -14.56 -11.16
CA ASP A 408 -10.83 -13.71 -10.07
C ASP A 408 -10.59 -12.21 -10.34
N TYR A 409 -9.43 -11.85 -10.88
CA TYR A 409 -9.15 -10.47 -11.31
C TYR A 409 -10.14 -9.99 -12.38
N LEU A 410 -10.42 -10.82 -13.39
CA LEU A 410 -11.41 -10.51 -14.43
C LEU A 410 -12.83 -10.40 -13.85
N LEU A 411 -13.20 -11.29 -12.93
CA LEU A 411 -14.50 -11.27 -12.28
C LEU A 411 -14.71 -9.95 -11.52
N VAL A 412 -13.69 -9.47 -10.82
CA VAL A 412 -13.70 -8.18 -10.11
C VAL A 412 -13.73 -7.01 -11.08
N THR A 413 -12.79 -6.94 -12.02
CA THR A 413 -12.57 -5.73 -12.83
C THR A 413 -13.54 -5.58 -14.00
N LYS A 414 -13.99 -6.69 -14.58
CA LYS A 414 -14.90 -6.68 -15.74
C LYS A 414 -16.36 -6.81 -15.33
N TYR A 415 -16.66 -7.52 -14.25
CA TYR A 415 -18.04 -7.87 -13.88
C TYR A 415 -18.46 -7.31 -12.50
N GLY A 416 -17.59 -6.55 -11.82
CA GLY A 416 -17.94 -5.84 -10.59
C GLY A 416 -18.14 -6.73 -9.36
N PHE A 417 -17.51 -7.92 -9.33
CA PHE A 417 -17.45 -8.72 -8.11
C PHE A 417 -16.65 -7.99 -7.03
N PRO A 418 -17.10 -7.94 -5.77
CA PRO A 418 -16.39 -7.19 -4.73
C PRO A 418 -15.02 -7.77 -4.42
N ALA A 419 -13.97 -6.97 -4.54
CA ALA A 419 -12.59 -7.41 -4.35
C ALA A 419 -12.32 -7.94 -2.92
N TYR A 420 -13.02 -7.41 -1.92
CA TYR A 420 -12.90 -7.86 -0.52
C TYR A 420 -13.38 -9.30 -0.30
N MET A 421 -14.17 -9.86 -1.23
CA MET A 421 -14.72 -11.23 -1.15
C MET A 421 -13.82 -12.30 -1.78
N ALA A 422 -12.70 -11.97 -2.38
CA ALA A 422 -11.69 -12.84 -2.99
C ALA A 422 -12.01 -13.46 -4.36
N GLY A 423 -13.16 -13.25 -4.94
CA GLY A 423 -13.56 -13.92 -6.19
C GLY A 423 -13.99 -15.39 -5.98
N ALA A 424 -14.41 -16.07 -7.05
CA ALA A 424 -15.05 -17.38 -6.98
C ALA A 424 -14.12 -18.56 -7.33
N PHE A 425 -12.99 -18.30 -8.01
CA PHE A 425 -12.11 -19.35 -8.52
C PHE A 425 -11.00 -19.75 -7.55
N SER A 426 -10.59 -18.85 -6.69
CA SER A 426 -9.52 -19.07 -5.73
C SER A 426 -10.02 -19.41 -4.32
N SER A 427 -11.28 -19.14 -3.99
CA SER A 427 -11.89 -19.52 -2.71
C SER A 427 -12.98 -20.57 -2.89
N ALA A 428 -13.12 -21.47 -1.92
CA ALA A 428 -14.03 -22.60 -2.05
C ALA A 428 -15.48 -22.27 -1.67
N GLN A 429 -15.73 -21.21 -0.90
CA GLN A 429 -17.07 -20.75 -0.49
C GLN A 429 -17.04 -19.29 -0.02
N PRO A 430 -18.18 -18.55 -0.02
CA PRO A 430 -18.29 -17.26 0.63
C PRO A 430 -18.00 -17.43 2.13
N GLY A 431 -16.93 -16.83 2.60
CA GLY A 431 -16.61 -16.84 4.04
C GLY A 431 -15.61 -17.89 4.53
N ALA A 432 -14.99 -18.68 3.64
CA ALA A 432 -13.89 -19.58 4.00
C ALA A 432 -12.53 -18.87 4.05
#